data_da50b10c3955c5877eccb6e7c18cc99d
#
_entry.id   da50b10c3955c5877eccb6e7c18cc99d
#
_cell.length_a   1.000
_cell.length_b   1.000
_cell.length_c   1.000
_cell.angle_alpha   90.00
_cell.angle_beta   90.00
_cell.angle_gamma   90.00
#
_symmetry.space_group_name_H-M   'P 1'
#
loop_
_entity.id
_entity.type
_entity.pdbx_description
1 polymer ?
#
loop_
_entity_poly.entity_id
_entity_poly.type
_entity_poly.pdbx_seq_one_letter_code
_entity_poly.pdbx_strand_id
1 'polypeptide(L)'
;MKRLLQILASLFFLLAPLATHGKAIKTTSFSSSSLNPDTAIVNIIYKNGVLNVKGLTGTGNITIYSIIGNEIGAYYNVNLVNFQRSIVLDRKTMFIIRVEIAGEIKTYKLVTR
;
A
#
# COMPACT_ATOMS: atom_id res chain seq x y z
N MET A 1 -56.54 19.42 30.52
CA MET A 1 -56.42 19.05 29.11
C MET A 1 -55.21 19.65 28.39
N LYS A 2 -54.65 20.74 28.85
CA LYS A 2 -53.43 21.30 28.22
C LYS A 2 -52.14 20.48 28.43
N ARG A 3 -52.08 19.62 29.45
CA ARG A 3 -50.94 18.79 29.76
C ARG A 3 -50.82 17.53 28.88
N LEU A 4 -51.93 17.05 28.37
CA LEU A 4 -51.94 15.89 27.48
C LEU A 4 -51.43 16.23 26.09
N LEU A 5 -51.68 17.45 25.62
CA LEU A 5 -51.23 17.94 24.32
C LEU A 5 -49.71 18.18 24.30
N GLN A 6 -49.13 18.57 25.44
CA GLN A 6 -47.69 18.75 25.57
C GLN A 6 -46.92 17.41 25.56
N ILE A 7 -47.52 16.37 26.13
CA ILE A 7 -46.90 15.03 26.13
C ILE A 7 -46.96 14.42 24.73
N LEU A 8 -48.03 14.66 23.97
CA LEU A 8 -48.09 14.18 22.58
C LEU A 8 -47.13 14.92 21.65
N ALA A 9 -46.88 16.20 21.88
CA ALA A 9 -45.91 16.98 21.12
C ALA A 9 -44.45 16.56 21.42
N SER A 10 -44.21 16.15 22.67
CA SER A 10 -42.88 15.64 23.06
C SER A 10 -42.57 14.26 22.50
N LEU A 11 -43.58 13.44 22.30
CA LEU A 11 -43.39 12.09 21.75
C LEU A 11 -43.14 12.09 20.23
N PHE A 12 -43.59 13.14 19.56
CA PHE A 12 -43.39 13.26 18.10
C PHE A 12 -41.97 13.70 17.72
N PHE A 13 -41.23 14.26 18.67
CA PHE A 13 -39.84 14.70 18.40
C PHE A 13 -38.80 13.61 18.57
N LEU A 14 -39.18 12.43 19.09
CA LEU A 14 -38.28 11.32 19.32
C LEU A 14 -38.19 10.34 18.13
N LEU A 15 -38.97 10.56 17.09
CA LEU A 15 -38.87 9.81 15.83
C LEU A 15 -38.02 10.62 14.80
N ALA A 16 -36.87 11.07 15.21
CA ALA A 16 -35.89 11.49 14.26
C ALA A 16 -35.50 10.26 13.43
N PRO A 17 -35.62 10.28 12.09
CA PRO A 17 -35.12 9.18 11.31
C PRO A 17 -33.63 9.10 11.59
N LEU A 18 -33.17 7.98 12.13
CA LEU A 18 -31.76 7.62 12.08
C LEU A 18 -31.41 7.58 10.59
N ALA A 19 -30.89 8.68 10.08
CA ALA A 19 -30.24 8.66 8.79
C ALA A 19 -29.03 7.75 8.96
N THR A 20 -29.18 6.48 8.64
CA THR A 20 -28.07 5.58 8.47
C THR A 20 -27.30 6.13 7.29
N HIS A 21 -26.25 6.88 7.58
CA HIS A 21 -25.26 7.20 6.59
C HIS A 21 -24.58 5.87 6.24
N GLY A 22 -25.11 5.21 5.24
CA GLY A 22 -24.42 4.10 4.63
C GLY A 22 -23.08 4.64 4.16
N LYS A 23 -22.00 4.32 4.85
CA LYS A 23 -20.67 4.50 4.30
C LYS A 23 -20.65 3.71 3.01
N ALA A 24 -20.64 4.40 1.88
CA ALA A 24 -20.35 3.76 0.62
C ALA A 24 -18.97 3.15 0.77
N ILE A 25 -18.91 1.83 0.91
CA ILE A 25 -17.68 1.08 0.77
C ILE A 25 -17.30 1.30 -0.69
N LYS A 26 -16.32 2.16 -0.95
CA LYS A 26 -15.67 2.18 -2.24
C LYS A 26 -15.08 0.80 -2.41
N THR A 27 -15.80 -0.06 -3.08
CA THR A 27 -15.24 -1.27 -3.65
C THR A 27 -14.18 -0.76 -4.60
N THR A 28 -12.93 -0.79 -4.19
CA THR A 28 -11.82 -0.56 -5.09
C THR A 28 -11.87 -1.73 -6.04
N SER A 29 -12.58 -1.55 -7.14
CA SER A 29 -12.45 -2.46 -8.27
C SER A 29 -10.97 -2.39 -8.62
N PHE A 30 -10.26 -3.49 -8.45
CA PHE A 30 -9.00 -3.70 -9.13
C PHE A 30 -9.30 -3.68 -10.62
N SER A 31 -9.38 -2.49 -11.19
CA SER A 31 -9.31 -2.36 -12.63
C SER A 31 -7.89 -2.82 -12.97
N SER A 32 -7.80 -3.96 -13.64
CA SER A 32 -6.63 -4.33 -14.38
C SER A 32 -6.22 -3.10 -15.18
N SER A 33 -5.17 -2.45 -14.70
CA SER A 33 -4.67 -1.23 -15.27
C SER A 33 -4.36 -1.48 -16.73
N SER A 34 -5.04 -0.73 -17.58
CA SER A 34 -4.63 -0.51 -18.95
C SER A 34 -3.11 -0.29 -18.95
N LEU A 35 -2.44 -1.05 -19.78
CA LEU A 35 -1.04 -0.90 -20.10
C LEU A 35 -0.82 0.53 -20.61
N ASN A 36 -0.47 1.43 -19.69
CA ASN A 36 0.06 2.73 -20.07
C ASN A 36 1.48 2.48 -20.61
N PRO A 37 1.77 2.87 -21.85
CA PRO A 37 3.09 2.64 -22.45
C PRO A 37 4.23 3.39 -21.77
N ASP A 38 3.94 4.29 -20.84
CA ASP A 38 4.92 5.06 -20.07
C ASP A 38 5.28 4.44 -18.72
N THR A 39 4.85 3.21 -18.44
CA THR A 39 5.25 2.54 -17.21
C THR A 39 6.68 2.06 -17.38
N ALA A 40 7.64 2.81 -16.87
CA ALA A 40 9.02 2.36 -16.80
C ALA A 40 9.07 0.96 -16.17
N ILE A 41 9.60 -0.01 -16.91
CA ILE A 41 9.69 -1.38 -16.43
C ILE A 41 10.72 -1.41 -15.30
N VAL A 42 10.22 -1.64 -14.08
CA VAL A 42 11.09 -1.82 -12.92
C VAL A 42 11.67 -3.23 -12.96
N ASN A 43 12.97 -3.32 -12.94
CA ASN A 43 13.71 -4.58 -12.96
C ASN A 43 14.47 -4.75 -11.64
N ILE A 44 14.16 -5.84 -10.92
CA ILE A 44 14.79 -6.17 -9.65
C ILE A 44 15.56 -7.45 -9.81
N ILE A 45 16.86 -7.39 -9.59
CA ILE A 45 17.78 -8.50 -9.76
C ILE A 45 18.60 -8.68 -8.49
N TYR A 46 18.68 -9.90 -8.00
CA TYR A 46 19.58 -10.29 -6.93
C TYR A 46 20.60 -11.30 -7.47
N LYS A 47 21.86 -10.93 -7.41
CA LYS A 47 22.96 -11.78 -7.89
C LYS A 47 24.23 -11.51 -7.08
N ASN A 48 24.93 -12.58 -6.70
CA ASN A 48 26.20 -12.51 -5.98
C ASN A 48 26.13 -11.67 -4.68
N GLY A 49 25.04 -11.78 -3.94
CA GLY A 49 24.85 -11.00 -2.71
C GLY A 49 24.53 -9.53 -2.90
N VAL A 50 24.20 -9.12 -4.12
CA VAL A 50 23.90 -7.73 -4.45
C VAL A 50 22.49 -7.61 -5.01
N LEU A 51 21.69 -6.77 -4.38
CA LEU A 51 20.37 -6.37 -4.86
C LEU A 51 20.49 -5.15 -5.77
N ASN A 52 20.01 -5.29 -6.99
CA ASN A 52 19.94 -4.21 -7.97
C ASN A 52 18.49 -3.89 -8.28
N VAL A 53 18.13 -2.63 -8.24
CA VAL A 53 16.81 -2.13 -8.64
C VAL A 53 17.01 -1.07 -9.72
N LYS A 54 16.46 -1.33 -10.91
CA LYS A 54 16.54 -0.45 -12.07
C LYS A 54 15.14 -0.02 -12.52
N GLY A 55 15.06 1.14 -13.16
CA GLY A 55 13.79 1.67 -13.69
C GLY A 55 13.05 2.57 -12.72
N LEU A 56 13.60 2.85 -11.54
CA LEU A 56 13.09 3.85 -10.62
C LEU A 56 13.83 5.17 -10.76
N THR A 57 13.18 6.26 -10.41
CA THR A 57 13.74 7.61 -10.38
C THR A 57 13.43 8.30 -9.07
N GLY A 58 14.28 9.28 -8.71
CA GLY A 58 14.07 10.07 -7.51
C GLY A 58 14.65 9.45 -6.24
N THR A 59 14.22 9.96 -5.12
CA THR A 59 14.62 9.54 -3.78
C THR A 59 13.44 8.90 -3.08
N GLY A 60 13.68 7.84 -2.33
CA GLY A 60 12.63 7.14 -1.61
C GLY A 60 13.16 6.10 -0.64
N ASN A 61 12.27 5.24 -0.19
CA ASN A 61 12.56 4.18 0.77
C ASN A 61 12.39 2.81 0.10
N ILE A 62 13.29 1.89 0.40
CA ILE A 62 13.18 0.49 -0.01
C ILE A 62 13.22 -0.37 1.24
N THR A 63 12.22 -1.23 1.41
CA THR A 63 12.17 -2.20 2.50
C THR A 63 11.97 -3.60 1.91
N ILE A 64 12.72 -4.56 2.43
CA ILE A 64 12.70 -5.95 2.00
C ILE A 64 12.10 -6.78 3.11
N TYR A 65 11.06 -7.54 2.77
CA TYR A 65 10.37 -8.43 3.68
C TYR A 65 10.47 -9.88 3.24
N SER A 66 10.51 -10.78 4.21
CA SER A 66 10.22 -12.18 3.95
C SER A 66 8.75 -12.37 3.60
N ILE A 67 8.39 -13.52 3.03
CA ILE A 67 6.99 -13.82 2.69
C ILE A 67 6.05 -13.86 3.91
N ILE A 68 6.60 -14.09 5.11
CA ILE A 68 5.84 -14.08 6.36
C ILE A 68 5.75 -12.68 7.00
N GLY A 69 6.30 -11.66 6.36
CA GLY A 69 6.21 -10.26 6.79
C GLY A 69 7.35 -9.78 7.69
N ASN A 70 8.39 -10.56 7.91
CA ASN A 70 9.56 -10.10 8.65
C ASN A 70 10.41 -9.15 7.80
N GLU A 71 10.79 -8.01 8.36
CA GLU A 71 11.71 -7.08 7.73
C GLU A 71 13.14 -7.67 7.72
N ILE A 72 13.70 -7.79 6.53
CA ILE A 72 15.06 -8.30 6.31
C ILE A 72 16.06 -7.15 6.20
N GLY A 73 15.65 -6.05 5.57
CA GLY A 73 16.45 -4.86 5.41
C GLY A 73 15.61 -3.66 5.01
N ALA A 74 16.08 -2.48 5.40
CA ALA A 74 15.42 -1.23 5.07
C ALA A 74 16.46 -0.16 4.73
N TYR A 75 16.16 0.61 3.70
CA TYR A 75 16.99 1.70 3.22
C TYR A 75 16.11 2.92 3.05
N TYR A 76 16.38 3.95 3.85
CA TYR A 76 15.57 5.15 3.89
C TYR A 76 16.27 6.31 3.19
N ASN A 77 15.47 7.13 2.51
CA ASN A 77 15.92 8.35 1.86
C ASN A 77 17.12 8.12 0.91
N VAL A 78 17.06 7.08 0.11
CA VAL A 78 18.12 6.70 -0.83
C VAL A 78 17.76 7.13 -2.25
N ASN A 79 18.80 7.40 -3.04
CA ASN A 79 18.62 7.61 -4.48
C ASN A 79 18.27 6.27 -5.14
N LEU A 80 17.15 6.26 -5.85
CA LEU A 80 16.59 5.05 -6.47
C LEU A 80 17.04 4.86 -7.91
N VAL A 81 17.74 5.83 -8.48
CA VAL A 81 18.35 5.68 -9.80
C VAL A 81 19.48 4.65 -9.72
N ASN A 82 19.31 3.53 -10.40
CA ASN A 82 20.30 2.42 -10.37
C ASN A 82 20.67 2.00 -8.93
N PHE A 83 19.66 1.85 -8.08
CA PHE A 83 19.87 1.43 -6.70
C PHE A 83 20.58 0.08 -6.62
N GLN A 84 21.64 0.02 -5.84
CA GLN A 84 22.45 -1.17 -5.65
C GLN A 84 22.92 -1.26 -4.20
N ARG A 85 22.69 -2.41 -3.56
CA ARG A 85 23.13 -2.67 -2.19
C ARG A 85 23.49 -4.12 -2.00
N SER A 86 24.54 -4.35 -1.21
CA SER A 86 24.88 -5.68 -0.73
C SER A 86 23.95 -6.08 0.39
N ILE A 87 23.33 -7.24 0.29
CA ILE A 87 22.45 -7.82 1.29
C ILE A 87 22.51 -9.33 1.19
N VAL A 88 22.45 -10.02 2.33
CA VAL A 88 22.42 -11.48 2.36
C VAL A 88 20.97 -11.93 2.34
N LEU A 89 20.55 -12.60 1.28
CA LEU A 89 19.24 -13.20 1.13
C LEU A 89 19.38 -14.71 0.95
N ASP A 90 18.47 -15.47 1.54
CA ASP A 90 18.42 -16.92 1.38
C ASP A 90 18.18 -17.30 -0.08
N ARG A 91 18.77 -18.39 -0.51
CA ARG A 91 18.58 -18.94 -1.86
C ARG A 91 17.23 -19.62 -1.98
N LYS A 92 16.70 -19.68 -3.19
CA LYS A 92 15.43 -20.34 -3.54
C LYS A 92 14.26 -19.87 -2.67
N THR A 93 14.29 -18.62 -2.30
CA THR A 93 13.32 -17.99 -1.40
C THR A 93 12.67 -16.79 -2.07
N MET A 94 11.42 -16.53 -1.73
CA MET A 94 10.69 -15.37 -2.22
C MET A 94 10.71 -14.26 -1.16
N PHE A 95 10.99 -13.06 -1.63
CA PHE A 95 10.97 -11.83 -0.83
C PHE A 95 10.01 -10.82 -1.45
N ILE A 96 9.50 -9.94 -0.61
CA ILE A 96 8.67 -8.82 -1.01
C ILE A 96 9.50 -7.55 -0.86
N ILE A 97 9.59 -6.77 -1.93
CA ILE A 97 10.30 -5.50 -1.93
C ILE A 97 9.26 -4.38 -2.01
N ARG A 98 9.21 -3.58 -0.97
CA ARG A 98 8.35 -2.41 -0.88
C ARG A 98 9.15 -1.17 -1.20
N VAL A 99 8.69 -0.42 -2.17
CA VAL A 99 9.29 0.86 -2.59
C VAL A 99 8.31 1.98 -2.31
N GLU A 100 8.76 3.00 -1.64
CA GLU A 100 7.98 4.20 -1.33
C GLU A 100 8.66 5.43 -1.92
N ILE A 101 7.97 6.12 -2.82
CA ILE A 101 8.43 7.34 -3.48
C ILE A 101 7.33 8.37 -3.41
N ALA A 102 7.63 9.55 -2.85
CA ALA A 102 6.69 10.67 -2.77
C ALA A 102 5.31 10.28 -2.20
N GLY A 103 5.28 9.40 -1.19
CA GLY A 103 4.06 8.91 -0.55
C GLY A 103 3.34 7.79 -1.33
N GLU A 104 3.81 7.42 -2.52
CA GLU A 104 3.30 6.29 -3.29
C GLU A 104 4.07 5.03 -2.94
N ILE A 105 3.34 3.94 -2.65
CA ILE A 105 3.91 2.64 -2.29
C ILE A 105 3.69 1.67 -3.43
N LYS A 106 4.77 1.05 -3.89
CA LYS A 106 4.76 -0.06 -4.85
C LYS A 106 5.42 -1.29 -4.26
N THR A 107 4.89 -2.44 -4.57
CA THR A 107 5.37 -3.72 -4.05
C THR A 107 5.78 -4.63 -5.20
N TYR A 108 6.94 -5.22 -5.07
CA TYR A 108 7.52 -6.13 -6.07
C TYR A 108 7.88 -7.46 -5.42
N LYS A 109 7.83 -8.51 -6.21
CA LYS A 109 8.25 -9.86 -5.80
C LYS A 109 9.65 -10.14 -6.31
N LEU A 110 10.52 -10.65 -5.44
CA LEU A 110 11.85 -11.14 -5.79
C LEU A 110 11.94 -12.63 -5.45
N VAL A 111 12.40 -13.43 -6.37
CA VAL A 111 12.71 -14.84 -6.14
C VAL A 111 14.20 -15.04 -6.34
N THR A 112 14.89 -15.49 -5.31
CA THR A 112 16.33 -15.80 -5.35
C THR A 112 16.56 -17.20 -5.96
N ARG A 113 17.66 -17.38 -6.63
CA ARG A 113 18.07 -18.65 -7.26
C ARG A 113 19.34 -19.20 -6.63
#